data_39617974051992ded52597d116de85a1
#
_entry.id   39617974051992ded52597d116de85a1
#
_cell.length_a   1.000
_cell.length_b   1.000
_cell.length_c   1.000
_cell.angle_alpha   90.00
_cell.angle_beta   90.00
_cell.angle_gamma   90.00
#
_symmetry.space_group_name_H-M   'P 1'
#
loop_
_entity.id
_entity.type
_entity.pdbx_description
1 polymer ?
#
loop_
_entity_poly.entity_id
_entity_poly.type
_entity_poly.pdbx_seq_one_letter_code
_entity_poly.pdbx_strand_id
1 'polypeptide(L)'
;EEYWKIYGLGERGFSKSIIFNKVQIVGTIPEDAKEIAIGLDFGYTNDPTALIEVYEYEGALIFNELIYERGLTNQDIAKSLHNFGIDRRRAIYGDSAEPKSIEEIYRLGFNIKPASKGKDSINIGIDLLKRYELKVTSKSTNLINEFNSYKWQEDKNGYLLNKPIDNYNHAIDAIRYAVIMTKSR
;
A
#
# COMPACT_ATOMS: atom_id res chain seq x y z
N GLU A 1 3.89 -11.86 -30.67
CA GLU A 1 2.62 -12.26 -30.01
C GLU A 1 2.02 -11.15 -29.14
N GLU A 2 2.81 -10.47 -28.29
CA GLU A 2 2.31 -9.36 -27.44
C GLU A 2 1.81 -8.16 -28.25
N TYR A 3 2.50 -7.79 -29.32
CA TYR A 3 2.11 -6.68 -30.20
C TYR A 3 0.74 -6.90 -30.85
N TRP A 4 0.45 -8.14 -31.25
CA TRP A 4 -0.85 -8.53 -31.79
C TRP A 4 -1.96 -8.49 -30.74
N LYS A 5 -1.67 -8.88 -29.50
CA LYS A 5 -2.65 -8.80 -28.39
C LYS A 5 -3.05 -7.37 -28.07
N ILE A 6 -2.08 -6.44 -28.05
CA ILE A 6 -2.33 -5.03 -27.77
C ILE A 6 -3.07 -4.34 -28.94
N TYR A 7 -2.57 -4.49 -30.16
CA TYR A 7 -3.06 -3.73 -31.33
C TYR A 7 -4.12 -4.47 -32.12
N GLY A 8 -4.13 -5.79 -32.08
CA GLY A 8 -5.10 -6.60 -32.82
C GLY A 8 -6.34 -6.97 -32.04
N LEU A 9 -6.19 -7.22 -30.71
CA LEU A 9 -7.29 -7.63 -29.83
C LEU A 9 -7.71 -6.53 -28.84
N GLY A 10 -7.02 -5.40 -28.80
CA GLY A 10 -7.30 -4.32 -27.83
C GLY A 10 -7.03 -4.71 -26.36
N GLU A 11 -6.29 -5.80 -26.13
CA GLU A 11 -5.87 -6.18 -24.79
C GLU A 11 -4.87 -5.16 -24.25
N ARG A 12 -5.02 -4.76 -22.99
CA ARG A 12 -4.00 -3.93 -22.30
C ARG A 12 -2.72 -4.74 -22.21
N GLY A 13 -1.70 -4.34 -22.95
CA GLY A 13 -0.36 -4.90 -22.78
C GLY A 13 0.18 -4.55 -21.40
N PHE A 14 0.30 -5.54 -20.54
CA PHE A 14 1.02 -5.35 -19.28
C PHE A 14 2.52 -5.30 -19.60
N SER A 15 3.16 -4.17 -19.31
CA SER A 15 4.62 -4.11 -19.34
C SER A 15 5.17 -5.18 -18.41
N LYS A 16 6.14 -5.97 -18.87
CA LYS A 16 6.83 -6.99 -18.04
C LYS A 16 7.47 -6.41 -16.79
N SER A 17 7.67 -5.09 -16.78
CA SER A 17 8.23 -4.37 -15.65
C SER A 17 7.24 -4.10 -14.52
N ILE A 18 5.90 -4.15 -14.74
CA ILE A 18 4.90 -3.93 -13.69
C ILE A 18 4.99 -5.03 -12.63
N ILE A 19 5.11 -4.61 -11.36
CA ILE A 19 5.34 -5.51 -10.22
C ILE A 19 4.08 -6.29 -9.84
N PHE A 20 2.92 -5.61 -9.83
CA PHE A 20 1.62 -6.17 -9.45
C PHE A 20 0.65 -6.14 -10.63
N ASN A 21 0.74 -7.12 -11.51
CA ASN A 21 -0.05 -7.17 -12.75
C ASN A 21 -1.41 -7.90 -12.62
N LYS A 22 -1.75 -8.39 -11.44
CA LYS A 22 -2.98 -9.18 -11.19
C LYS A 22 -3.71 -8.65 -9.95
N VAL A 23 -4.04 -7.36 -9.94
CA VAL A 23 -4.84 -6.77 -8.86
C VAL A 23 -6.29 -6.66 -9.33
N GLN A 24 -7.22 -7.18 -8.53
CA GLN A 24 -8.65 -7.13 -8.83
C GLN A 24 -9.30 -5.91 -8.17
N ILE A 25 -10.20 -5.26 -8.88
CA ILE A 25 -11.02 -4.17 -8.33
C ILE A 25 -12.33 -4.77 -7.81
N VAL A 26 -12.66 -4.47 -6.55
CA VAL A 26 -13.90 -4.91 -5.90
C VAL A 26 -14.74 -3.69 -5.49
N GLY A 27 -16.06 -3.86 -5.42
CA GLY A 27 -16.96 -2.76 -5.05
C GLY A 27 -16.84 -2.35 -3.58
N THR A 28 -16.88 -3.34 -2.68
CA THR A 28 -16.86 -3.15 -1.22
C THR A 28 -16.06 -4.24 -0.54
N ILE A 29 -15.71 -4.00 0.71
CA ILE A 29 -15.13 -5.02 1.59
C ILE A 29 -16.27 -5.93 2.07
N PRO A 30 -16.13 -7.27 2.00
CA PRO A 30 -17.10 -8.20 2.58
C PRO A 30 -17.27 -7.96 4.10
N GLU A 31 -18.50 -8.11 4.61
CA GLU A 31 -18.81 -7.85 6.02
C GLU A 31 -18.05 -8.79 6.99
N ASP A 32 -17.75 -9.99 6.54
CA ASP A 32 -17.01 -11.02 7.29
C ASP A 32 -15.50 -11.02 6.99
N ALA A 33 -15.00 -10.02 6.23
CA ALA A 33 -13.58 -9.86 6.03
C ALA A 33 -12.87 -9.52 7.35
N LYS A 34 -11.77 -10.22 7.61
CA LYS A 34 -10.98 -10.02 8.82
C LYS A 34 -10.10 -8.79 8.69
N GLU A 35 -10.27 -7.82 9.57
CA GLU A 35 -9.33 -6.72 9.70
C GLU A 35 -7.95 -7.21 10.13
N ILE A 36 -6.92 -6.83 9.39
CA ILE A 36 -5.53 -7.20 9.68
C ILE A 36 -4.80 -6.06 10.38
N ALA A 37 -4.70 -4.91 9.70
CA ALA A 37 -4.03 -3.72 10.21
C ALA A 37 -4.31 -2.53 9.31
N ILE A 38 -3.78 -1.38 9.70
CA ILE A 38 -3.70 -0.18 8.86
C ILE A 38 -2.22 0.11 8.60
N GLY A 39 -1.88 0.42 7.35
CA GLY A 39 -0.57 0.96 6.98
C GLY A 39 -0.62 2.47 6.84
N LEU A 40 0.43 3.14 7.29
CA LEU A 40 0.57 4.60 7.20
C LEU A 40 1.94 4.95 6.63
N ASP A 41 1.94 5.59 5.48
CA ASP A 41 3.13 6.25 4.93
C ASP A 41 2.98 7.75 5.12
N PHE A 42 3.96 8.36 5.79
CA PHE A 42 3.93 9.78 6.11
C PHE A 42 4.44 10.60 4.94
N GLY A 43 3.65 11.56 4.50
CA GLY A 43 4.05 12.61 3.57
C GLY A 43 3.62 13.97 4.11
N TYR A 44 4.13 15.04 3.51
CA TYR A 44 3.72 16.39 3.86
C TYR A 44 3.70 17.32 2.64
N THR A 45 4.82 17.96 2.30
CA THR A 45 4.85 19.01 1.26
C THR A 45 4.81 18.43 -0.15
N ASN A 46 5.71 17.50 -0.47
CA ASN A 46 5.87 16.95 -1.82
C ASN A 46 5.13 15.63 -1.99
N ASP A 47 5.16 14.82 -0.95
CA ASP A 47 4.60 13.48 -0.95
C ASP A 47 3.28 13.45 -0.19
N PRO A 48 2.30 12.66 -0.63
CA PRO A 48 1.06 12.49 0.09
C PRO A 48 1.25 11.61 1.32
N THR A 49 0.49 11.88 2.38
CA THR A 49 0.24 10.89 3.41
C THR A 49 -0.71 9.84 2.86
N ALA A 50 -0.33 8.57 2.95
CA ALA A 50 -1.17 7.45 2.54
C ALA A 50 -1.57 6.59 3.75
N LEU A 51 -2.87 6.40 3.96
CA LEU A 51 -3.44 5.57 5.02
C LEU A 51 -4.31 4.48 4.39
N ILE A 52 -3.89 3.23 4.53
CA ILE A 52 -4.51 2.09 3.85
C ILE A 52 -4.93 1.02 4.84
N GLU A 53 -6.20 0.64 4.83
CA GLU A 53 -6.69 -0.52 5.55
C GLU A 53 -6.35 -1.81 4.81
N VAL A 54 -5.98 -2.83 5.58
CA VAL A 54 -5.69 -4.17 5.07
C VAL A 54 -6.65 -5.17 5.71
N TYR A 55 -7.38 -5.88 4.87
CA TYR A 55 -8.28 -6.97 5.26
C TYR A 55 -7.83 -8.28 4.64
N GLU A 56 -8.24 -9.38 5.25
CA GLU A 56 -8.09 -10.73 4.70
C GLU A 56 -9.46 -11.38 4.53
N TYR A 57 -9.70 -11.93 3.36
CA TYR A 57 -10.93 -12.63 3.04
C TYR A 57 -10.65 -13.77 2.06
N GLU A 58 -11.03 -15.01 2.43
CA GLU A 58 -10.85 -16.22 1.61
C GLU A 58 -9.42 -16.38 1.04
N GLY A 59 -8.41 -16.04 1.84
CA GLY A 59 -7.01 -16.13 1.43
C GLY A 59 -6.49 -14.98 0.55
N ALA A 60 -7.36 -14.04 0.16
CA ALA A 60 -7.00 -12.80 -0.52
C ALA A 60 -6.73 -11.67 0.48
N LEU A 61 -5.91 -10.69 0.08
CA LEU A 61 -5.78 -9.41 0.77
C LEU A 61 -6.60 -8.35 0.05
N ILE A 62 -7.42 -7.62 0.81
CA ILE A 62 -8.24 -6.52 0.30
C ILE A 62 -7.74 -5.21 0.90
N PHE A 63 -7.49 -4.22 0.05
CA PHE A 63 -7.00 -2.92 0.43
C PHE A 63 -8.05 -1.84 0.23
N ASN A 64 -8.14 -0.92 1.20
CA ASN A 64 -9.04 0.22 1.15
C ASN A 64 -8.29 1.49 1.52
N GLU A 65 -8.23 2.43 0.58
CA GLU A 65 -7.60 3.73 0.76
C GLU A 65 -8.51 4.62 1.60
N LEU A 66 -8.02 5.05 2.76
CA LEU A 66 -8.71 6.00 3.64
C LEU A 66 -8.24 7.43 3.41
N ILE A 67 -6.91 7.60 3.23
CA ILE A 67 -6.27 8.90 3.00
C ILE A 67 -5.23 8.74 1.90
N TYR A 68 -5.19 9.72 1.00
CA TYR A 68 -4.11 9.95 0.07
C TYR A 68 -4.03 11.45 -0.22
N GLU A 69 -3.40 12.21 0.69
CA GLU A 69 -3.48 13.67 0.71
C GLU A 69 -2.17 14.30 1.19
N ARG A 70 -1.84 15.49 0.66
CA ARG A 70 -0.68 16.28 1.06
C ARG A 70 -1.05 17.30 2.12
N GLY A 71 -0.03 17.74 2.88
CA GLY A 71 -0.17 18.84 3.83
C GLY A 71 -0.85 18.48 5.15
N LEU A 72 -1.06 17.19 5.42
CA LEU A 72 -1.67 16.75 6.67
C LEU A 72 -0.64 16.78 7.82
N THR A 73 -1.01 17.45 8.91
CA THR A 73 -0.30 17.31 10.18
C THR A 73 -0.67 15.99 10.88
N ASN A 74 0.12 15.58 11.88
CA ASN A 74 -0.21 14.40 12.69
C ASN A 74 -1.56 14.54 13.41
N GLN A 75 -1.95 15.77 13.77
CA GLN A 75 -3.26 16.06 14.34
C GLN A 75 -4.39 15.87 13.31
N ASP A 76 -4.18 16.27 12.05
CA ASP A 76 -5.16 16.04 10.98
C ASP A 76 -5.32 14.55 10.70
N ILE A 77 -4.22 13.79 10.69
CA ILE A 77 -4.24 12.32 10.55
C ILE A 77 -5.05 11.70 11.69
N ALA A 78 -4.76 12.08 12.94
CA ALA A 78 -5.48 11.55 14.11
C ALA A 78 -6.98 11.93 14.09
N LYS A 79 -7.31 13.14 13.65
CA LYS A 79 -8.70 13.59 13.47
C LYS A 79 -9.41 12.76 12.38
N SER A 80 -8.72 12.48 11.28
CA SER A 80 -9.27 11.63 10.21
C SER A 80 -9.50 10.20 10.69
N LEU A 81 -8.56 9.61 11.42
CA LEU A 81 -8.73 8.28 12.06
C LEU A 81 -9.97 8.24 12.96
N HIS A 82 -10.19 9.30 13.75
CA HIS A 82 -11.39 9.42 14.58
C HIS A 82 -12.67 9.52 13.73
N ASN A 83 -12.67 10.35 12.69
CA ASN A 83 -13.83 10.54 11.81
C ASN A 83 -14.20 9.28 11.03
N PHE A 84 -13.22 8.45 10.65
CA PHE A 84 -13.46 7.14 10.04
C PHE A 84 -13.95 6.09 11.04
N GLY A 85 -14.03 6.42 12.33
CA GLY A 85 -14.45 5.47 13.38
C GLY A 85 -13.44 4.37 13.64
N ILE A 86 -12.15 4.59 13.37
CA ILE A 86 -11.11 3.59 13.58
C ILE A 86 -10.99 3.28 15.08
N ASP A 87 -11.16 1.98 15.43
CA ASP A 87 -10.97 1.53 16.80
C ASP A 87 -9.55 1.83 17.27
N ARG A 88 -9.43 2.48 18.44
CA ARG A 88 -8.14 2.88 19.00
C ARG A 88 -7.20 1.73 19.30
N ARG A 89 -7.71 0.50 19.38
CA ARG A 89 -6.92 -0.73 19.58
C ARG A 89 -6.42 -1.32 18.27
N ARG A 90 -7.00 -0.91 17.13
CA ARG A 90 -6.61 -1.41 15.82
C ARG A 90 -5.16 -1.06 15.54
N ALA A 91 -4.38 -2.06 15.12
CA ALA A 91 -2.95 -1.85 14.87
C ALA A 91 -2.73 -0.97 13.63
N ILE A 92 -1.95 0.09 13.79
CA ILE A 92 -1.47 0.94 12.70
C ILE A 92 0.05 0.77 12.63
N TYR A 93 0.60 0.56 11.44
CA TYR A 93 2.03 0.45 11.22
C TYR A 93 2.49 1.58 10.32
N GLY A 94 3.30 2.49 10.90
CA GLY A 94 3.85 3.65 10.20
C GLY A 94 5.32 3.46 9.83
N ASP A 95 5.80 4.31 8.93
CA ASP A 95 7.20 4.36 8.57
C ASP A 95 8.08 4.61 9.80
N SER A 96 9.00 3.69 10.10
CA SER A 96 9.95 3.81 11.23
C SER A 96 10.95 4.96 11.08
N ALA A 97 11.06 5.58 9.91
CA ALA A 97 11.87 6.79 9.72
C ALA A 97 11.24 8.03 10.36
N GLU A 98 9.94 7.95 10.73
CA GLU A 98 9.16 9.04 11.32
C GLU A 98 8.81 8.82 12.81
N PRO A 99 9.79 8.60 13.71
CA PRO A 99 9.51 8.23 15.10
C PRO A 99 8.76 9.31 15.87
N LYS A 100 8.97 10.59 15.54
CA LYS A 100 8.25 11.71 16.18
C LYS A 100 6.78 11.71 15.82
N SER A 101 6.46 11.48 14.54
CA SER A 101 5.09 11.41 14.05
C SER A 101 4.35 10.22 14.65
N ILE A 102 5.00 9.07 14.73
CA ILE A 102 4.47 7.87 15.39
C ILE A 102 4.15 8.17 16.86
N GLU A 103 5.10 8.74 17.62
CA GLU A 103 4.92 9.07 19.03
C GLU A 103 3.76 10.07 19.24
N GLU A 104 3.64 11.09 18.38
CA GLU A 104 2.57 12.07 18.47
C GLU A 104 1.19 11.43 18.27
N ILE A 105 1.01 10.61 17.22
CA ILE A 105 -0.24 9.91 16.95
C ILE A 105 -0.57 8.89 18.08
N TYR A 106 0.46 8.23 18.62
CA TYR A 106 0.31 7.36 19.79
C TYR A 106 -0.24 8.12 21.01
N ARG A 107 0.31 9.30 21.31
CA ARG A 107 -0.17 10.16 22.40
C ARG A 107 -1.59 10.69 22.17
N LEU A 108 -2.02 10.80 20.91
CA LEU A 108 -3.38 11.13 20.55
C LEU A 108 -4.35 9.93 20.70
N GLY A 109 -3.82 8.77 21.18
CA GLY A 109 -4.58 7.62 21.64
C GLY A 109 -4.80 6.52 20.60
N PHE A 110 -4.02 6.47 19.52
CA PHE A 110 -4.08 5.39 18.53
C PHE A 110 -2.96 4.36 18.71
N ASN A 111 -3.24 3.09 18.44
CA ASN A 111 -2.27 2.00 18.56
C ASN A 111 -1.35 1.93 17.33
N ILE A 112 -0.55 2.97 17.16
CA ILE A 112 0.45 3.05 16.09
C ILE A 112 1.81 2.53 16.56
N LYS A 113 2.50 1.83 15.67
CA LYS A 113 3.83 1.24 15.90
C LYS A 113 4.72 1.46 14.68
N PRO A 114 6.05 1.57 14.85
CA PRO A 114 6.96 1.60 13.72
C PRO A 114 6.95 0.26 12.99
N ALA A 115 6.93 0.31 11.67
CA ALA A 115 7.15 -0.88 10.84
C ALA A 115 8.63 -1.26 10.87
N SER A 116 8.93 -2.56 10.87
CA SER A 116 10.30 -3.04 10.77
C SER A 116 10.88 -2.75 9.38
N LYS A 117 11.98 -2.01 9.31
CA LYS A 117 12.76 -1.75 8.09
C LYS A 117 14.10 -2.47 8.20
N GLY A 118 14.16 -3.74 7.79
CA GLY A 118 15.41 -4.45 7.59
C GLY A 118 16.03 -4.15 6.21
N LYS A 119 17.26 -4.62 6.01
CA LYS A 119 17.88 -4.66 4.69
C LYS A 119 16.92 -5.42 3.74
N ASP A 120 16.75 -4.91 2.53
CA ASP A 120 15.86 -5.49 1.51
C ASP A 120 14.35 -5.55 1.86
N SER A 121 13.90 -4.81 2.89
CA SER A 121 12.49 -4.80 3.32
C SER A 121 11.49 -4.48 2.20
N ILE A 122 11.90 -3.71 1.19
CA ILE A 122 11.06 -3.41 0.01
C ILE A 122 10.79 -4.69 -0.78
N ASN A 123 11.84 -5.42 -1.17
CA ASN A 123 11.70 -6.66 -1.93
C ASN A 123 10.99 -7.75 -1.12
N ILE A 124 11.31 -7.87 0.17
CA ILE A 124 10.60 -8.80 1.09
C ILE A 124 9.10 -8.49 1.11
N GLY A 125 8.72 -7.23 1.23
CA GLY A 125 7.32 -6.82 1.22
C GLY A 125 6.62 -7.08 -0.11
N ILE A 126 7.29 -6.85 -1.23
CA ILE A 126 6.79 -7.17 -2.58
C ILE A 126 6.59 -8.68 -2.72
N ASP A 127 7.57 -9.49 -2.34
CA ASP A 127 7.50 -10.95 -2.43
C ASP A 127 6.41 -11.52 -1.52
N LEU A 128 6.22 -10.91 -0.35
CA LEU A 128 5.17 -11.30 0.57
C LEU A 128 3.79 -11.00 -0.02
N LEU A 129 3.58 -9.82 -0.57
CA LEU A 129 2.33 -9.43 -1.24
C LEU A 129 2.01 -10.35 -2.43
N LYS A 130 3.01 -10.75 -3.22
CA LYS A 130 2.83 -11.65 -4.36
C LYS A 130 2.37 -13.07 -4.01
N ARG A 131 2.40 -13.46 -2.73
CA ARG A 131 1.89 -14.76 -2.27
C ARG A 131 0.37 -14.80 -2.14
N TYR A 132 -0.27 -13.63 -2.21
CA TYR A 132 -1.71 -13.48 -2.02
C TYR A 132 -2.39 -13.04 -3.32
N GLU A 133 -3.66 -13.36 -3.45
CA GLU A 133 -4.54 -12.68 -4.37
C GLU A 133 -4.77 -11.26 -3.82
N LEU A 134 -4.55 -10.23 -4.65
CA LEU A 134 -4.65 -8.84 -4.23
C LEU A 134 -5.93 -8.23 -4.80
N LYS A 135 -6.71 -7.63 -3.91
CA LYS A 135 -7.94 -6.92 -4.25
C LYS A 135 -7.90 -5.49 -3.72
N VAL A 136 -8.50 -4.56 -4.43
CA VAL A 136 -8.55 -3.15 -4.05
C VAL A 136 -9.96 -2.62 -4.23
N THR A 137 -10.46 -1.83 -3.28
CA THR A 137 -11.80 -1.24 -3.41
C THR A 137 -11.83 -0.23 -4.54
N SER A 138 -12.94 -0.15 -5.27
CA SER A 138 -13.10 0.75 -6.42
C SER A 138 -12.96 2.24 -6.09
N LYS A 139 -13.12 2.62 -4.82
CA LYS A 139 -12.93 3.98 -4.32
C LYS A 139 -11.47 4.35 -4.10
N SER A 140 -10.57 3.39 -4.03
CA SER A 140 -9.12 3.56 -3.76
C SER A 140 -8.37 3.98 -5.04
N THR A 141 -8.74 5.13 -5.60
CA THR A 141 -8.29 5.53 -6.94
C THR A 141 -6.79 5.77 -7.03
N ASN A 142 -6.17 6.34 -5.99
CA ASN A 142 -4.72 6.57 -5.98
C ASN A 142 -3.95 5.25 -5.84
N LEU A 143 -4.39 4.35 -4.97
CA LEU A 143 -3.80 3.02 -4.82
C LEU A 143 -3.92 2.20 -6.12
N ILE A 144 -5.07 2.26 -6.82
CA ILE A 144 -5.24 1.63 -8.13
C ILE A 144 -4.22 2.18 -9.13
N ASN A 145 -4.02 3.50 -9.17
CA ASN A 145 -3.04 4.13 -10.04
C ASN A 145 -1.60 3.71 -9.71
N GLU A 146 -1.27 3.61 -8.42
CA GLU A 146 0.04 3.11 -7.99
C GLU A 146 0.24 1.66 -8.42
N PHE A 147 -0.70 0.74 -8.20
CA PHE A 147 -0.59 -0.64 -8.66
C PHE A 147 -0.38 -0.75 -10.17
N ASN A 148 -1.02 0.12 -10.96
CA ASN A 148 -0.89 0.14 -12.41
C ASN A 148 0.45 0.72 -12.91
N SER A 149 1.15 1.49 -12.09
CA SER A 149 2.38 2.20 -12.45
C SER A 149 3.64 1.69 -11.74
N TYR A 150 3.49 0.96 -10.62
CA TYR A 150 4.62 0.49 -9.83
C TYR A 150 5.37 -0.62 -10.54
N LYS A 151 6.63 -0.36 -10.89
CA LYS A 151 7.42 -1.22 -11.77
C LYS A 151 8.88 -1.34 -11.33
N TRP A 152 9.54 -2.38 -11.82
CA TRP A 152 10.98 -2.53 -11.71
C TRP A 152 11.69 -1.48 -12.55
N GLN A 153 12.81 -0.98 -12.05
CA GLN A 153 13.73 -0.15 -12.85
C GLN A 153 14.35 -1.00 -13.95
N GLU A 154 14.72 -0.34 -15.05
CA GLU A 154 15.42 -0.95 -16.17
C GLU A 154 16.81 -0.33 -16.31
N ASP A 155 17.80 -1.14 -16.69
CA ASP A 155 19.12 -0.66 -17.06
C ASP A 155 19.11 -0.03 -18.47
N LYS A 156 20.27 0.46 -18.91
CA LYS A 156 20.41 1.10 -20.23
C LYS A 156 20.14 0.16 -21.42
N ASN A 157 20.15 -1.13 -21.19
CA ASN A 157 19.91 -2.18 -22.19
C ASN A 157 18.48 -2.74 -22.12
N GLY A 158 17.62 -2.21 -21.20
CA GLY A 158 16.25 -2.68 -21.01
C GLY A 158 16.12 -3.93 -20.12
N TYR A 159 17.17 -4.33 -19.40
CA TYR A 159 17.08 -5.42 -18.43
C TYR A 159 16.48 -4.92 -17.11
N LEU A 160 15.53 -5.69 -16.58
CA LEU A 160 14.91 -5.38 -15.29
C LEU A 160 15.92 -5.53 -14.15
N LEU A 161 16.00 -4.49 -13.34
CA LEU A 161 16.74 -4.52 -12.08
C LEU A 161 15.81 -4.99 -10.96
N ASN A 162 16.35 -5.72 -9.97
CA ASN A 162 15.58 -6.11 -8.78
C ASN A 162 15.45 -4.93 -7.80
N LYS A 163 15.09 -3.78 -8.34
CA LYS A 163 14.88 -2.53 -7.62
C LYS A 163 13.64 -1.83 -8.19
N PRO A 164 12.59 -1.59 -7.40
CA PRO A 164 11.43 -0.86 -7.88
C PRO A 164 11.75 0.62 -8.11
N ILE A 165 10.91 1.31 -8.89
CA ILE A 165 10.94 2.76 -8.96
C ILE A 165 10.58 3.37 -7.61
N ASP A 166 11.15 4.56 -7.31
CA ASP A 166 10.93 5.29 -6.07
C ASP A 166 10.00 6.49 -6.30
N ASN A 167 8.93 6.25 -7.04
CA ASN A 167 7.90 7.25 -7.34
C ASN A 167 6.54 6.56 -7.37
N TYR A 168 5.50 7.26 -6.90
CA TYR A 168 4.12 6.77 -6.89
C TYR A 168 3.98 5.42 -6.18
N ASN A 169 4.49 5.35 -4.96
CA ASN A 169 4.56 4.12 -4.16
C ASN A 169 4.08 4.31 -2.71
N HIS A 170 3.51 5.46 -2.37
CA HIS A 170 3.14 5.80 -0.99
C HIS A 170 2.07 4.88 -0.40
N ALA A 171 1.02 4.60 -1.15
CA ALA A 171 -0.02 3.67 -0.73
C ALA A 171 0.50 2.22 -0.71
N ILE A 172 1.36 1.84 -1.67
CA ILE A 172 2.02 0.52 -1.69
C ILE A 172 2.97 0.38 -0.51
N ASP A 173 3.70 1.43 -0.13
CA ASP A 173 4.58 1.43 1.04
C ASP A 173 3.79 1.30 2.34
N ALA A 174 2.68 2.02 2.48
CA ALA A 174 1.75 1.85 3.58
C ALA A 174 1.27 0.39 3.70
N ILE A 175 0.83 -0.22 2.60
CA ILE A 175 0.45 -1.65 2.57
C ILE A 175 1.61 -2.54 3.02
N ARG A 176 2.83 -2.32 2.49
CA ARG A 176 4.01 -3.12 2.85
C ARG A 176 4.29 -3.06 4.35
N TYR A 177 4.17 -1.89 4.99
CA TYR A 177 4.37 -1.75 6.43
C TYR A 177 3.39 -2.63 7.21
N ALA A 178 2.10 -2.58 6.88
CA ALA A 178 1.08 -3.39 7.53
C ALA A 178 1.31 -4.90 7.31
N VAL A 179 1.58 -5.31 6.07
CA VAL A 179 1.70 -6.72 5.69
C VAL A 179 2.98 -7.36 6.24
N ILE A 180 4.12 -6.67 6.21
CA ILE A 180 5.36 -7.15 6.81
C ILE A 180 5.16 -7.42 8.30
N MET A 181 4.51 -6.53 9.03
CA MET A 181 4.32 -6.66 10.48
C MET A 181 3.31 -7.72 10.88
N THR A 182 2.44 -8.15 9.98
CA THR A 182 1.34 -9.07 10.29
C THR A 182 1.46 -10.44 9.61
N LYS A 183 2.18 -10.55 8.49
CA LYS A 183 2.27 -11.75 7.66
C LYS A 183 3.68 -12.34 7.51
N SER A 184 4.70 -11.72 8.10
CA SER A 184 6.10 -12.22 8.04
C SER A 184 6.41 -13.38 9.01
N ARG A 185 5.40 -14.02 9.58
CA ARG A 185 5.57 -15.15 10.52
C ARG A 185 5.46 -16.49 9.81
#